data_65169c7688c2906707cfb554813255d9
#
_entry.id   65169c7688c2906707cfb554813255d9
#
_cell.length_a   1.000
_cell.length_b   1.000
_cell.length_c   1.000
_cell.angle_alpha   90.00
_cell.angle_beta   90.00
_cell.angle_gamma   90.00
#
_symmetry.space_group_name_H-M   'P 1'
#
loop_
_entity.id
_entity.type
_entity.pdbx_description
1 polymer ?
#
loop_
_entity_poly.entity_id
_entity_poly.type
_entity_poly.pdbx_seq_one_letter_code
_entity_poly.pdbx_strand_id
1 'polypeptide(L)'
;GLLGVLCYKKGLDVVKEMIKEIEMQNLNIRMKLIGVSDEEIDSPVFSCTGRYTRDELPRLTMEEDIDLFFIPSIWPETFSYTTSEIMSMHMPVAVFPIGAPVERVKHYEKGLVLKGTDAKAALKELQEFAEQTLKCQNMPVCEKKILFVGEEISFASRYRVEHFREQLHYQGYGSDFYQVDEVEDLDWDAYRAVVCYRCSRE
;
A
#
# COMPACT_ATOMS: atom_id res chain seq x y z
N GLY A 1 3.94 4.99 6.39
CA GLY A 1 3.05 4.17 7.22
C GLY A 1 3.78 3.04 7.91
N LEU A 2 3.30 2.66 9.06
CA LEU A 2 3.67 1.45 9.81
C LEU A 2 2.43 0.56 9.92
N LEU A 3 2.60 -0.77 10.02
CA LEU A 3 1.47 -1.69 10.02
C LEU A 3 1.56 -2.75 11.12
N GLY A 4 0.48 -2.93 11.88
CA GLY A 4 0.30 -3.97 12.88
C GLY A 4 0.61 -3.55 14.30
N VAL A 5 1.28 -4.41 15.07
CA VAL A 5 1.66 -4.13 16.45
C VAL A 5 3.09 -3.59 16.49
N LEU A 6 3.25 -2.36 16.94
CA LEU A 6 4.56 -1.74 17.14
C LEU A 6 5.05 -2.03 18.56
N CYS A 7 6.03 -2.93 18.66
CA CYS A 7 6.67 -3.34 19.91
C CYS A 7 8.18 -3.33 19.76
N TYR A 8 8.94 -3.62 20.80
CA TYR A 8 10.40 -3.66 20.78
C TYR A 8 10.94 -4.49 19.59
N LYS A 9 10.46 -5.72 19.42
CA LYS A 9 10.89 -6.62 18.33
C LYS A 9 10.53 -6.09 16.93
N LYS A 10 9.50 -5.28 16.86
CA LYS A 10 9.03 -4.61 15.63
C LYS A 10 9.63 -3.21 15.45
N GLY A 11 10.70 -2.88 16.19
CA GLY A 11 11.47 -1.66 16.01
C GLY A 11 10.89 -0.42 16.65
N LEU A 12 10.14 -0.54 17.74
CA LEU A 12 9.58 0.59 18.47
C LEU A 12 10.63 1.66 18.79
N ASP A 13 11.81 1.26 19.29
CA ASP A 13 12.87 2.21 19.65
C ASP A 13 13.42 2.94 18.42
N VAL A 14 13.58 2.23 17.30
CA VAL A 14 14.02 2.84 16.04
C VAL A 14 12.99 3.86 15.55
N VAL A 15 11.70 3.54 15.62
CA VAL A 15 10.61 4.47 15.25
C VAL A 15 10.64 5.72 16.14
N LYS A 16 10.85 5.57 17.46
CA LYS A 16 10.99 6.70 18.38
C LYS A 16 12.20 7.59 18.05
N GLU A 17 13.33 6.99 17.66
CA GLU A 17 14.50 7.74 17.20
C GLU A 17 14.21 8.48 15.90
N MET A 18 13.55 7.83 14.95
CA MET A 18 13.17 8.48 13.68
C MET A 18 12.22 9.66 13.93
N ILE A 19 11.24 9.53 14.81
CA ILE A 19 10.32 10.61 15.19
C ILE A 19 11.11 11.81 15.75
N LYS A 20 12.05 11.59 16.65
CA LYS A 20 12.92 12.65 17.18
C LYS A 20 13.73 13.34 16.09
N GLU A 21 14.27 12.59 15.15
CA GLU A 21 15.00 13.18 14.02
C GLU A 21 14.11 14.00 13.10
N ILE A 22 12.89 13.55 12.82
CA ILE A 22 11.90 14.28 12.03
C ILE A 22 11.58 15.62 12.68
N GLU A 23 11.33 15.61 13.99
CA GLU A 23 11.05 16.83 14.76
C GLU A 23 12.25 17.78 14.82
N MET A 24 13.45 17.27 15.18
CA MET A 24 14.65 18.08 15.31
C MET A 24 15.07 18.77 14.00
N GLN A 25 14.88 18.07 12.87
CA GLN A 25 15.23 18.58 11.55
C GLN A 25 14.07 19.30 10.86
N ASN A 26 12.89 19.34 11.50
CA ASN A 26 11.66 19.90 10.95
C ASN A 26 11.35 19.34 9.54
N LEU A 27 11.46 18.02 9.39
CA LEU A 27 11.21 17.36 8.12
C LEU A 27 9.69 17.31 7.82
N ASN A 28 9.32 17.49 6.56
CA ASN A 28 7.94 17.34 6.11
C ASN A 28 7.56 15.85 5.97
N ILE A 29 7.61 15.12 7.09
CA ILE A 29 7.30 13.70 7.18
C ILE A 29 6.36 13.48 8.34
N ARG A 30 5.36 12.63 8.14
CA ARG A 30 4.47 12.11 9.18
C ARG A 30 4.59 10.60 9.22
N MET A 31 4.69 10.06 10.42
CA MET A 31 4.67 8.62 10.66
C MET A 31 3.30 8.21 11.19
N LYS A 32 2.64 7.30 10.50
CA LYS A 32 1.29 6.84 10.87
C LYS A 32 1.30 5.33 11.06
N LEU A 33 0.79 4.88 12.20
CA LEU A 33 0.65 3.46 12.52
C LEU A 33 -0.79 3.03 12.30
N ILE A 34 -1.02 2.20 11.30
CA ILE A 34 -2.28 1.42 11.22
C ILE A 34 -2.11 0.21 12.11
N GLY A 35 -2.60 0.30 13.33
CA GLY A 35 -2.37 -0.71 14.34
C GLY A 35 -2.30 -0.17 15.75
N VAL A 36 -1.58 -0.84 16.62
CA VAL A 36 -1.40 -0.48 18.02
C VAL A 36 0.07 -0.44 18.40
N SER A 37 0.44 0.44 19.31
CA SER A 37 1.79 0.51 19.89
C SER A 37 1.75 0.00 21.34
N ASP A 38 2.80 -0.74 21.74
CA ASP A 38 2.98 -1.18 23.14
C ASP A 38 3.21 -0.01 24.09
N GLU A 39 3.72 1.10 23.57
CA GLU A 39 3.95 2.32 24.35
C GLU A 39 3.27 3.50 23.66
N GLU A 40 2.81 4.45 24.47
CA GLU A 40 2.31 5.72 23.98
C GLU A 40 3.45 6.57 23.40
N ILE A 41 3.22 7.12 22.22
CA ILE A 41 4.16 8.02 21.55
C ILE A 41 3.45 9.36 21.39
N ASP A 42 3.80 10.32 22.25
CA ASP A 42 3.29 11.69 22.19
C ASP A 42 4.20 12.52 21.26
N SER A 43 3.72 12.75 20.03
CA SER A 43 4.46 13.51 19.03
C SER A 43 3.50 14.05 17.96
N PRO A 44 3.68 15.31 17.54
CA PRO A 44 2.84 15.93 16.50
C PRO A 44 3.06 15.31 15.10
N VAL A 45 4.13 14.54 14.90
CA VAL A 45 4.46 13.88 13.64
C VAL A 45 4.13 12.40 13.65
N PHE A 46 3.51 11.88 14.72
CA PHE A 46 3.10 10.49 14.84
C PHE A 46 1.60 10.37 15.16
N SER A 47 0.93 9.41 14.54
CA SER A 47 -0.44 9.02 14.89
C SER A 47 -0.64 7.51 14.82
N CYS A 48 -1.67 7.02 15.53
CA CYS A 48 -2.00 5.61 15.62
C CYS A 48 -3.52 5.43 15.46
N THR A 49 -3.94 4.55 14.55
CA THR A 49 -5.37 4.33 14.27
C THR A 49 -6.04 3.40 15.28
N GLY A 50 -5.29 2.59 16.01
CA GLY A 50 -5.80 1.51 16.82
C GLY A 50 -5.93 0.19 16.05
N ARG A 51 -6.66 -0.77 16.65
CA ARG A 51 -6.87 -2.09 16.04
C ARG A 51 -7.67 -1.98 14.75
N TYR A 52 -7.34 -2.79 13.78
CA TYR A 52 -8.01 -2.86 12.48
C TYR A 52 -8.27 -4.33 12.10
N THR A 53 -9.17 -4.52 11.16
CA THR A 53 -9.36 -5.79 10.46
C THR A 53 -8.67 -5.74 9.09
N ARG A 54 -8.35 -6.90 8.55
CA ARG A 54 -7.65 -6.98 7.26
C ARG A 54 -8.43 -6.31 6.13
N ASP A 55 -9.75 -6.42 6.16
CA ASP A 55 -10.64 -5.85 5.13
C ASP A 55 -10.69 -4.31 5.17
N GLU A 56 -10.37 -3.71 6.32
CA GLU A 56 -10.31 -2.25 6.49
C GLU A 56 -9.00 -1.64 6.00
N LEU A 57 -7.95 -2.46 5.84
CA LEU A 57 -6.62 -1.97 5.56
C LEU A 57 -6.51 -1.10 4.29
N PRO A 58 -7.11 -1.47 3.14
CA PRO A 58 -7.07 -0.60 1.96
C PRO A 58 -7.71 0.77 2.21
N ARG A 59 -8.87 0.79 2.89
CA ARG A 59 -9.57 2.03 3.23
C ARG A 59 -8.72 2.90 4.18
N LEU A 60 -8.20 2.32 5.24
CA LEU A 60 -7.35 3.03 6.21
C LEU A 60 -6.07 3.57 5.56
N THR A 61 -5.46 2.82 4.65
CA THR A 61 -4.28 3.28 3.90
C THR A 61 -4.57 4.57 3.12
N MET A 62 -5.75 4.66 2.51
CA MET A 62 -6.18 5.86 1.78
C MET A 62 -6.57 7.01 2.72
N GLU A 63 -7.36 6.73 3.77
CA GLU A 63 -7.81 7.74 4.74
C GLU A 63 -6.64 8.37 5.50
N GLU A 64 -5.61 7.58 5.79
CA GLU A 64 -4.41 8.03 6.47
C GLU A 64 -3.36 8.62 5.50
N ASP A 65 -3.64 8.66 4.21
CA ASP A 65 -2.78 9.24 3.18
C ASP A 65 -1.34 8.66 3.22
N ILE A 66 -1.25 7.33 3.15
CA ILE A 66 0.02 6.61 3.26
C ILE A 66 0.71 6.54 1.89
N ASP A 67 1.87 7.17 1.75
CA ASP A 67 2.68 7.13 0.53
C ASP A 67 3.52 5.84 0.42
N LEU A 68 4.09 5.40 1.52
CA LEU A 68 4.88 4.17 1.60
C LEU A 68 4.76 3.52 2.97
N PHE A 69 4.94 2.23 3.03
CA PHE A 69 5.03 1.50 4.29
C PHE A 69 6.48 1.17 4.64
N PHE A 70 6.77 1.23 5.94
CA PHE A 70 8.04 0.79 6.51
C PHE A 70 7.79 -0.29 7.55
N ILE A 71 8.49 -1.40 7.43
CA ILE A 71 8.47 -2.51 8.40
C ILE A 71 9.79 -2.48 9.18
N PRO A 72 9.82 -1.82 10.35
CA PRO A 72 11.04 -1.61 11.14
C PRO A 72 11.44 -2.82 11.99
N SER A 73 11.04 -4.04 11.64
CA SER A 73 11.30 -5.21 12.44
C SER A 73 12.80 -5.45 12.60
N ILE A 74 13.29 -5.44 13.85
CA ILE A 74 14.67 -5.77 14.23
C ILE A 74 14.84 -7.22 14.64
N TRP A 75 13.76 -8.00 14.57
CA TRP A 75 13.75 -9.43 14.87
C TRP A 75 13.56 -10.23 13.58
N PRO A 76 14.32 -11.31 13.34
CA PRO A 76 14.17 -12.13 12.16
C PRO A 76 12.82 -12.87 12.18
N GLU A 77 11.89 -12.39 11.37
CA GLU A 77 10.59 -13.03 11.17
C GLU A 77 10.76 -14.22 10.21
N THR A 78 10.05 -15.31 10.50
CA THR A 78 9.99 -16.50 9.60
C THR A 78 9.00 -16.28 8.46
N PHE A 79 7.98 -15.46 8.67
CA PHE A 79 7.00 -15.01 7.70
C PHE A 79 6.44 -13.66 8.15
N SER A 80 6.21 -12.75 7.27
CA SER A 80 5.61 -11.44 7.60
C SER A 80 4.28 -11.28 6.89
N TYR A 81 3.18 -11.40 7.63
CA TYR A 81 1.83 -11.16 7.10
C TYR A 81 1.67 -9.72 6.66
N THR A 82 2.16 -8.77 7.43
CA THR A 82 2.12 -7.34 7.11
C THR A 82 2.82 -7.02 5.80
N THR A 83 3.97 -7.66 5.51
CA THR A 83 4.62 -7.54 4.19
C THR A 83 3.71 -8.02 3.08
N SER A 84 3.01 -9.17 3.27
CA SER A 84 2.07 -9.69 2.27
C SER A 84 0.90 -8.76 2.02
N GLU A 85 0.35 -8.22 3.08
CA GLU A 85 -0.79 -7.30 3.04
C GLU A 85 -0.42 -6.01 2.28
N ILE A 86 0.72 -5.41 2.59
CA ILE A 86 1.21 -4.21 1.90
C ILE A 86 1.46 -4.49 0.42
N MET A 87 2.14 -5.59 0.10
CA MET A 87 2.43 -5.97 -1.28
C MET A 87 1.14 -6.27 -2.08
N SER A 88 0.13 -6.88 -1.44
CA SER A 88 -1.16 -7.14 -2.09
C SER A 88 -1.94 -5.87 -2.43
N MET A 89 -1.70 -4.78 -1.70
CA MET A 89 -2.24 -3.45 -2.01
C MET A 89 -1.38 -2.69 -3.05
N HIS A 90 -0.33 -3.30 -3.58
CA HIS A 90 0.64 -2.66 -4.48
C HIS A 90 1.28 -1.38 -3.93
N MET A 91 1.34 -1.24 -2.61
CA MET A 91 1.95 -0.11 -1.95
C MET A 91 3.48 -0.24 -1.90
N PRO A 92 4.22 0.87 -1.98
CA PRO A 92 5.65 0.86 -1.72
C PRO A 92 5.94 0.37 -0.31
N VAL A 93 6.97 -0.48 -0.17
CA VAL A 93 7.36 -1.04 1.12
C VAL A 93 8.87 -1.07 1.30
N ALA A 94 9.31 -0.59 2.45
CA ALA A 94 10.70 -0.68 2.87
C ALA A 94 10.83 -1.61 4.09
N VAL A 95 11.94 -2.33 4.15
CA VAL A 95 12.24 -3.26 5.26
C VAL A 95 13.69 -3.16 5.67
N PHE A 96 14.00 -3.47 6.92
CA PHE A 96 15.37 -3.72 7.34
C PHE A 96 15.93 -5.00 6.72
N PRO A 97 17.27 -5.14 6.59
CA PRO A 97 17.92 -6.30 5.99
C PRO A 97 17.88 -7.53 6.92
N ILE A 98 16.70 -7.87 7.46
CA ILE A 98 16.51 -8.90 8.50
C ILE A 98 15.31 -9.80 8.18
N GLY A 99 15.55 -11.10 8.16
CA GLY A 99 14.50 -12.13 8.11
C GLY A 99 13.73 -12.26 6.79
N ALA A 100 12.59 -12.92 6.85
CA ALA A 100 11.76 -13.25 5.69
C ALA A 100 11.23 -12.02 4.89
N PRO A 101 10.97 -10.85 5.47
CA PRO A 101 10.58 -9.67 4.69
C PRO A 101 11.56 -9.34 3.57
N VAL A 102 12.88 -9.50 3.80
CA VAL A 102 13.93 -9.23 2.80
C VAL A 102 13.77 -10.07 1.55
N GLU A 103 13.54 -11.39 1.73
CA GLU A 103 13.43 -12.35 0.61
C GLU A 103 12.30 -12.01 -0.35
N ARG A 104 11.28 -11.35 0.16
CA ARG A 104 10.08 -10.97 -0.59
C ARG A 104 10.23 -9.59 -1.20
N VAL A 105 10.69 -8.63 -0.41
CA VAL A 105 10.79 -7.22 -0.81
C VAL A 105 11.90 -7.00 -1.85
N LYS A 106 13.00 -7.76 -1.80
CA LYS A 106 14.08 -7.65 -2.78
C LYS A 106 13.65 -7.93 -4.25
N HIS A 107 12.57 -8.67 -4.44
CA HIS A 107 12.01 -9.00 -5.75
C HIS A 107 10.72 -8.22 -6.07
N TYR A 108 10.32 -7.32 -5.19
CA TYR A 108 9.14 -6.52 -5.36
C TYR A 108 9.49 -5.19 -6.03
N GLU A 109 8.80 -4.85 -7.13
CA GLU A 109 9.08 -3.66 -7.94
C GLU A 109 9.05 -2.35 -7.12
N LYS A 110 8.14 -2.26 -6.14
CA LYS A 110 8.00 -1.12 -5.21
C LYS A 110 8.60 -1.43 -3.84
N GLY A 111 9.67 -2.22 -3.81
CA GLY A 111 10.33 -2.67 -2.59
C GLY A 111 11.68 -2.03 -2.37
N LEU A 112 12.00 -1.71 -1.12
CA LEU A 112 13.32 -1.26 -0.68
C LEU A 112 13.81 -2.13 0.48
N VAL A 113 14.96 -2.74 0.33
CA VAL A 113 15.71 -3.31 1.45
C VAL A 113 16.76 -2.30 1.89
N LEU A 114 16.61 -1.79 3.11
CA LEU A 114 17.52 -0.80 3.69
C LEU A 114 18.91 -1.41 3.94
N LYS A 115 19.95 -0.58 3.99
CA LYS A 115 21.34 -1.02 4.20
C LYS A 115 21.63 -1.43 5.63
N GLY A 116 20.86 -0.94 6.59
CA GLY A 116 21.05 -1.19 8.02
C GLY A 116 19.84 -0.82 8.85
N THR A 117 20.00 -0.83 10.17
CA THR A 117 18.93 -0.56 11.16
C THR A 117 19.10 0.77 11.89
N ASP A 118 20.09 1.57 11.51
CA ASP A 118 20.31 2.90 12.08
C ASP A 118 19.16 3.84 11.68
N ALA A 119 18.56 4.51 12.66
CA ALA A 119 17.36 5.31 12.47
C ALA A 119 17.56 6.49 11.50
N LYS A 120 18.71 7.19 11.58
CA LYS A 120 19.01 8.35 10.74
C LYS A 120 19.29 7.94 9.29
N ALA A 121 20.09 6.90 9.12
CA ALA A 121 20.39 6.36 7.80
C ALA A 121 19.13 5.81 7.14
N ALA A 122 18.30 5.07 7.89
CA ALA A 122 17.03 4.55 7.41
C ALA A 122 16.07 5.67 6.98
N LEU A 123 15.95 6.74 7.79
CA LEU A 123 15.09 7.87 7.47
C LEU A 123 15.50 8.52 6.14
N LYS A 124 16.79 8.70 5.90
CA LYS A 124 17.32 9.25 4.65
C LYS A 124 17.00 8.33 3.45
N GLU A 125 17.26 7.02 3.57
CA GLU A 125 16.97 6.07 2.52
C GLU A 125 15.45 6.01 2.20
N LEU A 126 14.60 6.10 3.22
CA LEU A 126 13.14 6.16 3.06
C LEU A 126 12.69 7.43 2.33
N GLN A 127 13.30 8.60 2.62
CA GLN A 127 13.00 9.84 1.89
C GLN A 127 13.38 9.74 0.42
N GLU A 128 14.59 9.27 0.12
CA GLU A 128 15.07 9.08 -1.25
C GLU A 128 14.16 8.10 -2.01
N PHE A 129 13.71 7.04 -1.37
CA PHE A 129 12.80 6.05 -1.95
C PHE A 129 11.40 6.62 -2.19
N ALA A 130 10.85 7.36 -1.22
CA ALA A 130 9.56 8.03 -1.37
C ALA A 130 9.57 9.02 -2.54
N GLU A 131 10.61 9.85 -2.66
CA GLU A 131 10.74 10.78 -3.79
C GLU A 131 10.79 10.06 -5.15
N GLN A 132 11.44 8.91 -5.23
CA GLN A 132 11.50 8.12 -6.45
C GLN A 132 10.15 7.52 -6.81
N THR A 133 9.47 6.93 -5.83
CA THR A 133 8.16 6.29 -6.03
C THR A 133 7.05 7.29 -6.32
N LEU A 134 7.03 8.45 -5.64
CA LEU A 134 6.06 9.52 -5.89
C LEU A 134 6.24 10.17 -7.26
N LYS A 135 7.49 10.31 -7.74
CA LYS A 135 7.74 10.77 -9.11
C LYS A 135 7.19 9.81 -10.16
N CYS A 136 7.23 8.51 -9.89
CA CYS A 136 6.63 7.49 -10.77
C CYS A 136 5.09 7.50 -10.72
N GLN A 137 4.48 7.89 -9.60
CA GLN A 137 3.03 8.02 -9.46
C GLN A 137 2.46 9.26 -10.19
N ASN A 138 3.29 10.27 -10.46
CA ASN A 138 2.95 11.40 -11.32
C ASN A 138 2.99 11.08 -12.82
N MET A 139 3.00 9.81 -13.21
CA MET A 139 2.67 9.45 -14.60
C MET A 139 1.25 9.95 -14.90
N PRO A 140 1.03 10.54 -16.09
CA PRO A 140 -0.28 11.06 -16.43
C PRO A 140 -1.31 9.96 -16.23
N VAL A 141 -2.33 10.25 -15.43
CA VAL A 141 -3.51 9.39 -15.27
C VAL A 141 -3.93 9.03 -16.68
N CYS A 142 -3.96 7.75 -17.00
CA CYS A 142 -4.42 7.33 -18.32
C CYS A 142 -5.86 7.83 -18.45
N GLU A 143 -6.11 8.79 -19.33
CA GLU A 143 -7.43 9.41 -19.53
C GLU A 143 -8.48 8.37 -19.90
N LYS A 144 -8.04 7.23 -20.46
CA LYS A 144 -8.93 6.13 -20.85
C LYS A 144 -9.02 5.07 -19.75
N LYS A 145 -10.23 4.78 -19.37
CA LYS A 145 -10.58 3.77 -18.39
C LYS A 145 -10.49 2.34 -18.95
N ILE A 146 -10.58 1.36 -18.08
CA ILE A 146 -10.75 -0.05 -18.42
C ILE A 146 -12.21 -0.43 -18.12
N LEU A 147 -12.90 -0.92 -19.13
CA LEU A 147 -14.28 -1.37 -18.99
C LEU A 147 -14.30 -2.85 -18.60
N PHE A 148 -15.03 -3.18 -17.55
CA PHE A 148 -15.41 -4.56 -17.23
C PHE A 148 -16.87 -4.78 -17.60
N VAL A 149 -17.11 -5.83 -18.38
CA VAL A 149 -18.46 -6.25 -18.77
C VAL A 149 -18.69 -7.67 -18.27
N GLY A 150 -19.79 -7.90 -17.59
CA GLY A 150 -20.10 -9.22 -17.04
C GLY A 150 -21.56 -9.41 -16.71
N GLU A 151 -21.91 -10.63 -16.31
CA GLU A 151 -23.19 -10.93 -15.68
C GLU A 151 -23.21 -10.37 -14.25
N GLU A 152 -24.37 -10.47 -13.58
CA GLU A 152 -24.59 -9.97 -12.22
C GLU A 152 -23.44 -10.33 -11.26
N ILE A 153 -23.03 -9.36 -10.43
CA ILE A 153 -21.94 -9.54 -9.47
C ILE A 153 -22.33 -10.58 -8.42
N SER A 154 -21.89 -11.82 -8.63
CA SER A 154 -21.98 -12.91 -7.67
C SER A 154 -20.77 -12.90 -6.71
N PHE A 155 -20.84 -13.68 -5.62
CA PHE A 155 -19.72 -13.87 -4.71
C PHE A 155 -18.43 -14.32 -5.43
N ALA A 156 -18.54 -15.12 -6.50
CA ALA A 156 -17.39 -15.57 -7.30
C ALA A 156 -16.84 -14.49 -8.23
N SER A 157 -17.68 -13.62 -8.78
CA SER A 157 -17.25 -12.50 -9.62
C SER A 157 -16.57 -11.40 -8.84
N ARG A 158 -16.95 -11.20 -7.57
CA ARG A 158 -16.30 -10.25 -6.66
C ARG A 158 -14.78 -10.47 -6.58
N TYR A 159 -14.33 -11.71 -6.43
CA TYR A 159 -12.89 -12.04 -6.38
C TYR A 159 -12.17 -11.83 -7.71
N ARG A 160 -12.85 -11.94 -8.85
CA ARG A 160 -12.21 -11.86 -10.16
C ARG A 160 -12.36 -10.51 -10.85
N VAL A 161 -13.40 -9.78 -10.56
CA VAL A 161 -13.66 -8.46 -11.16
C VAL A 161 -13.29 -7.35 -10.19
N GLU A 162 -13.83 -7.35 -8.98
CA GLU A 162 -13.58 -6.26 -8.01
C GLU A 162 -12.11 -6.18 -7.59
N HIS A 163 -11.44 -7.30 -7.32
CA HIS A 163 -10.01 -7.29 -7.03
C HIS A 163 -9.16 -6.74 -8.19
N PHE A 164 -9.53 -7.05 -9.44
CA PHE A 164 -8.81 -6.47 -10.59
C PHE A 164 -9.07 -4.97 -10.71
N ARG A 165 -10.29 -4.51 -10.48
CA ARG A 165 -10.65 -3.10 -10.50
C ARG A 165 -9.92 -2.34 -9.40
N GLU A 166 -9.86 -2.88 -8.19
CA GLU A 166 -9.08 -2.34 -7.09
C GLU A 166 -7.60 -2.22 -7.45
N GLN A 167 -7.00 -3.27 -8.00
CA GLN A 167 -5.60 -3.25 -8.43
C GLN A 167 -5.33 -2.23 -9.55
N LEU A 168 -6.23 -2.09 -10.51
CA LEU A 168 -6.13 -1.08 -11.56
C LEU A 168 -6.21 0.33 -10.98
N HIS A 169 -7.09 0.54 -10.02
CA HIS A 169 -7.21 1.83 -9.32
C HIS A 169 -5.91 2.19 -8.61
N TYR A 170 -5.28 1.24 -7.89
CA TYR A 170 -3.96 1.46 -7.27
C TYR A 170 -2.84 1.76 -8.27
N GLN A 171 -3.00 1.33 -9.52
CA GLN A 171 -2.06 1.65 -10.61
C GLN A 171 -2.41 2.93 -11.36
N GLY A 172 -3.39 3.71 -10.90
CA GLY A 172 -3.82 4.95 -11.51
C GLY A 172 -4.74 4.80 -12.71
N TYR A 173 -5.32 3.60 -12.93
CA TYR A 173 -6.32 3.40 -13.98
C TYR A 173 -7.74 3.57 -13.42
N GLY A 174 -8.58 4.33 -14.11
CA GLY A 174 -10.01 4.32 -13.90
C GLY A 174 -10.61 3.00 -14.42
N SER A 175 -11.69 2.51 -13.80
CA SER A 175 -12.42 1.36 -14.29
C SER A 175 -13.90 1.49 -14.02
N ASP A 176 -14.71 1.06 -14.98
CA ASP A 176 -16.16 0.98 -14.86
C ASP A 176 -16.59 -0.49 -15.00
N PHE A 177 -17.74 -0.85 -14.43
CA PHE A 177 -18.35 -2.16 -14.60
C PHE A 177 -19.79 -1.97 -15.07
N TYR A 178 -20.15 -2.68 -16.14
CA TYR A 178 -21.51 -2.73 -16.68
C TYR A 178 -21.96 -4.17 -16.86
N GLN A 179 -23.24 -4.40 -16.73
CA GLN A 179 -23.84 -5.67 -17.10
C GLN A 179 -23.95 -5.78 -18.63
N VAL A 180 -24.03 -7.00 -19.14
CA VAL A 180 -24.02 -7.25 -20.59
C VAL A 180 -25.16 -6.53 -21.32
N ASP A 181 -26.29 -6.33 -20.68
CA ASP A 181 -27.48 -5.64 -21.20
C ASP A 181 -27.40 -4.10 -21.07
N GLU A 182 -26.41 -3.57 -20.38
CA GLU A 182 -26.24 -2.12 -20.17
C GLU A 182 -25.23 -1.47 -21.12
N VAL A 183 -24.59 -2.25 -22.02
CA VAL A 183 -23.46 -1.77 -22.82
C VAL A 183 -23.84 -1.15 -24.18
N GLU A 184 -25.11 -1.13 -24.55
CA GLU A 184 -25.53 -0.69 -25.90
C GLU A 184 -25.28 0.80 -26.18
N ASP A 185 -25.37 1.65 -25.16
CA ASP A 185 -25.24 3.11 -25.31
C ASP A 185 -23.90 3.66 -24.79
N LEU A 186 -22.87 2.83 -24.59
CA LEU A 186 -21.59 3.24 -24.06
C LEU A 186 -20.73 3.99 -25.09
N ASP A 187 -20.07 5.05 -24.64
CA ASP A 187 -18.97 5.66 -25.37
C ASP A 187 -17.71 4.78 -25.29
N TRP A 188 -17.55 3.91 -26.27
CA TRP A 188 -16.43 2.96 -26.35
C TRP A 188 -15.06 3.64 -26.47
N ASP A 189 -15.02 4.87 -26.98
CA ASP A 189 -13.77 5.64 -27.09
C ASP A 189 -13.23 6.13 -25.74
N ALA A 190 -14.06 6.11 -24.70
CA ALA A 190 -13.65 6.41 -23.33
C ALA A 190 -12.79 5.30 -22.70
N TYR A 191 -12.74 4.11 -23.33
CA TYR A 191 -12.06 2.94 -22.77
C TYR A 191 -10.83 2.54 -23.57
N ARG A 192 -9.76 2.16 -22.84
CA ARG A 192 -8.52 1.64 -23.41
C ARG A 192 -8.60 0.13 -23.69
N ALA A 193 -9.32 -0.57 -22.86
CA ALA A 193 -9.50 -2.01 -22.93
C ALA A 193 -10.87 -2.43 -22.39
N VAL A 194 -11.36 -3.55 -22.85
CA VAL A 194 -12.59 -4.18 -22.36
C VAL A 194 -12.24 -5.57 -21.85
N VAL A 195 -12.65 -5.88 -20.64
CA VAL A 195 -12.49 -7.18 -20.00
C VAL A 195 -13.87 -7.82 -19.85
N CYS A 196 -14.13 -8.85 -20.64
CA CYS A 196 -15.38 -9.60 -20.57
C CYS A 196 -15.25 -10.77 -19.57
N TYR A 197 -16.17 -10.84 -18.63
CA TYR A 197 -16.24 -11.91 -17.64
C TYR A 197 -17.59 -12.63 -17.72
N ARG A 198 -17.56 -13.92 -18.13
CA ARG A 198 -18.76 -14.75 -18.26
C ARG A 198 -19.88 -14.10 -19.09
N CYS A 199 -19.51 -13.43 -20.16
CA CYS A 199 -20.48 -12.90 -21.11
C CYS A 199 -20.91 -14.04 -22.02
N SER A 200 -21.92 -14.84 -21.63
CA SER A 200 -22.57 -15.80 -22.50
C SER A 200 -23.80 -15.13 -23.14
N ARG A 201 -23.72 -14.83 -24.43
CA ARG A 201 -24.94 -14.68 -25.23
C ARG A 201 -25.24 -16.05 -25.89
N GLU A 202 -26.45 -16.57 -25.69
CA GLU A 202 -27.02 -17.60 -26.57
C GLU A 202 -27.25 -17.02 -27.96
#